data_5fbb1f9e35a925240774f6d3c264ab94
#
_entry.id   5fbb1f9e35a925240774f6d3c264ab94
#
_cell.length_a   1.000
_cell.length_b   1.000
_cell.length_c   1.000
_cell.angle_alpha   90.00
_cell.angle_beta   90.00
_cell.angle_gamma   90.00
#
_symmetry.space_group_name_H-M   'P 1'
#
loop_
_entity.id
_entity.type
_entity.pdbx_description
1 polymer ?
#
loop_
_entity_poly.entity_id
_entity_poly.type
_entity_poly.pdbx_seq_one_letter_code
_entity_poly.pdbx_strand_id
1 'polypeptide(L)'
;MCLIFFMKRKSYELQKDTKRLKESKENFIKLNLDWKHISYLKKLSESFIEKYSDNLNWILISRFQKLSEPFIEKYSDKVDWKNITDCQRLSESFIAKHSEKIDWKIVSTYKDLSIEFIEKHSDKLDWGNISMSQNLSETFIE
;
A
#
# COMPACT_ATOMS: atom_id res chain seq x y z
N MET A 1 4.53 -44.98 -2.93
CA MET A 1 4.01 -44.61 -4.27
C MET A 1 2.91 -43.53 -4.23
N CYS A 2 2.16 -43.36 -3.14
CA CYS A 2 1.05 -42.37 -3.03
C CYS A 2 1.47 -40.88 -2.92
N LEU A 3 2.58 -40.57 -2.25
CA LEU A 3 2.98 -39.18 -1.98
C LEU A 3 3.42 -38.40 -3.25
N ILE A 4 4.11 -39.08 -4.16
CA ILE A 4 4.57 -38.50 -5.42
C ILE A 4 3.40 -38.16 -6.35
N PHE A 5 2.36 -38.99 -6.33
CA PHE A 5 1.14 -38.79 -7.13
C PHE A 5 0.33 -37.58 -6.59
N PHE A 6 0.29 -37.42 -5.26
CA PHE A 6 -0.39 -36.29 -4.59
C PHE A 6 0.33 -34.95 -4.83
N MET A 7 1.65 -34.95 -4.81
CA MET A 7 2.47 -33.75 -5.10
C MET A 7 2.35 -33.32 -6.57
N LYS A 8 2.33 -34.27 -7.51
CA LYS A 8 2.12 -33.98 -8.94
C LYS A 8 0.72 -33.44 -9.23
N ARG A 9 -0.30 -33.91 -8.52
CA ARG A 9 -1.68 -33.42 -8.66
C ARG A 9 -1.83 -32.00 -8.14
N LYS A 10 -1.23 -31.70 -6.98
CA LYS A 10 -1.21 -30.33 -6.40
C LYS A 10 -0.44 -29.32 -7.27
N SER A 11 0.68 -29.74 -7.84
CA SER A 11 1.46 -28.94 -8.79
C SER A 11 0.69 -28.67 -10.09
N TYR A 12 -0.07 -29.65 -10.58
CA TYR A 12 -0.88 -29.49 -11.78
C TYR A 12 -2.07 -28.54 -11.57
N GLU A 13 -2.75 -28.62 -10.41
CA GLU A 13 -3.84 -27.69 -10.04
C GLU A 13 -3.30 -26.25 -9.87
N LEU A 14 -2.14 -26.07 -9.23
CA LEU A 14 -1.49 -24.75 -9.12
C LEU A 14 -1.11 -24.18 -10.49
N GLN A 15 -0.61 -25.02 -11.42
CA GLN A 15 -0.30 -24.60 -12.78
C GLN A 15 -1.55 -24.24 -13.59
N LYS A 16 -2.65 -24.94 -13.37
CA LYS A 16 -3.93 -24.67 -14.02
C LYS A 16 -4.54 -23.35 -13.52
N ASP A 17 -4.46 -23.09 -12.21
CA ASP A 17 -4.93 -21.86 -11.61
C ASP A 17 -4.07 -20.66 -12.02
N THR A 18 -2.74 -20.83 -12.11
CA THR A 18 -1.85 -19.76 -12.62
C THR A 18 -2.06 -19.52 -14.12
N LYS A 19 -2.36 -20.55 -14.91
CA LYS A 19 -2.69 -20.40 -16.33
C LYS A 19 -4.04 -19.70 -16.52
N ARG A 20 -5.08 -20.10 -15.75
CA ARG A 20 -6.39 -19.43 -15.74
C ARG A 20 -6.29 -17.96 -15.31
N LEU A 21 -5.46 -17.66 -14.30
CA LEU A 21 -5.19 -16.30 -13.85
C LEU A 21 -4.45 -15.48 -14.94
N LYS A 22 -3.51 -16.08 -15.65
CA LYS A 22 -2.85 -15.43 -16.79
C LYS A 22 -3.83 -15.19 -17.94
N GLU A 23 -4.61 -16.20 -18.35
CA GLU A 23 -5.60 -16.08 -19.42
C GLU A 23 -6.74 -15.10 -19.07
N SER A 24 -7.18 -15.05 -17.80
CA SER A 24 -8.15 -14.06 -17.36
C SER A 24 -7.56 -12.64 -17.39
N LYS A 25 -6.27 -12.46 -17.01
CA LYS A 25 -5.58 -11.16 -17.07
C LYS A 25 -5.33 -10.70 -18.51
N GLU A 26 -4.99 -11.62 -19.43
CA GLU A 26 -4.83 -11.30 -20.84
C GLU A 26 -6.16 -11.03 -21.55
N ASN A 27 -7.23 -11.73 -21.17
CA ASN A 27 -8.59 -11.46 -21.63
C ASN A 27 -9.15 -10.16 -21.08
N PHE A 28 -8.78 -9.76 -19.85
CA PHE A 28 -9.10 -8.44 -19.28
C PHE A 28 -8.51 -7.30 -20.13
N ILE A 29 -7.30 -7.48 -20.64
CA ILE A 29 -6.63 -6.49 -21.50
C ILE A 29 -7.27 -6.44 -22.90
N LYS A 30 -7.72 -7.59 -23.42
CA LYS A 30 -8.41 -7.68 -24.73
C LYS A 30 -9.84 -7.16 -24.72
N LEU A 31 -10.48 -7.05 -23.55
CA LEU A 31 -11.88 -6.62 -23.42
C LEU A 31 -12.08 -5.10 -23.38
N ASN A 32 -11.09 -4.32 -23.75
CA ASN A 32 -11.17 -2.84 -23.78
C ASN A 32 -11.61 -2.25 -22.42
N LEU A 33 -11.20 -2.90 -21.33
CA LEU A 33 -11.53 -2.45 -19.98
C LEU A 33 -10.81 -1.14 -19.70
N ASP A 34 -11.58 -0.17 -19.23
CA ASP A 34 -11.07 1.09 -18.74
C ASP A 34 -9.99 0.87 -17.68
N TRP A 35 -8.75 1.32 -17.94
CA TRP A 35 -7.63 1.23 -17.02
C TRP A 35 -7.90 1.87 -15.66
N LYS A 36 -8.78 2.88 -15.64
CA LYS A 36 -9.29 3.48 -14.41
C LYS A 36 -10.06 2.44 -13.60
N HIS A 37 -10.92 1.64 -14.24
CA HIS A 37 -11.65 0.56 -13.59
C HIS A 37 -10.71 -0.52 -13.05
N ILE A 38 -9.70 -0.92 -13.83
CA ILE A 38 -8.69 -1.90 -13.40
C ILE A 38 -7.95 -1.40 -12.15
N SER A 39 -7.62 -0.10 -12.07
CA SER A 39 -6.82 0.48 -10.99
C SER A 39 -7.46 0.36 -9.60
N TYR A 40 -8.79 0.27 -9.49
CA TYR A 40 -9.48 0.06 -8.21
C TYR A 40 -10.04 -1.36 -8.01
N LEU A 41 -9.90 -2.27 -8.99
CA LEU A 41 -10.30 -3.66 -8.86
C LEU A 41 -9.48 -4.38 -7.78
N LYS A 42 -10.08 -5.47 -7.24
CA LYS A 42 -9.53 -6.26 -6.14
C LYS A 42 -8.08 -6.69 -6.37
N LYS A 43 -7.19 -6.29 -5.46
CA LYS A 43 -5.82 -6.80 -5.24
C LYS A 43 -5.02 -7.06 -6.52
N LEU A 44 -4.51 -6.01 -7.10
CA LEU A 44 -3.45 -6.12 -8.09
C LEU A 44 -2.12 -6.47 -7.37
N SER A 45 -1.33 -7.38 -7.96
CA SER A 45 0.02 -7.61 -7.48
C SER A 45 0.94 -6.45 -7.91
N GLU A 46 1.95 -6.13 -7.10
CA GLU A 46 2.94 -5.10 -7.45
C GLU A 46 3.60 -5.38 -8.81
N SER A 47 3.89 -6.65 -9.14
CA SER A 47 4.40 -7.04 -10.46
C SER A 47 3.44 -6.74 -11.61
N PHE A 48 2.13 -6.79 -11.37
CA PHE A 48 1.14 -6.37 -12.36
C PHE A 48 1.11 -4.85 -12.50
N ILE A 49 1.11 -4.13 -11.37
CA ILE A 49 1.14 -2.67 -11.37
C ILE A 49 2.40 -2.17 -12.07
N GLU A 50 3.56 -2.79 -11.80
CA GLU A 50 4.81 -2.47 -12.47
C GLU A 50 4.74 -2.67 -13.98
N LYS A 51 4.26 -3.83 -14.43
CA LYS A 51 4.14 -4.18 -15.86
C LYS A 51 3.27 -3.19 -16.65
N TYR A 52 2.23 -2.64 -16.01
CA TYR A 52 1.25 -1.76 -16.66
C TYR A 52 1.26 -0.34 -16.08
N SER A 53 2.37 0.06 -15.51
CA SER A 53 2.53 1.32 -14.75
C SER A 53 2.13 2.57 -15.53
N ASP A 54 2.27 2.57 -16.86
CA ASP A 54 1.97 3.72 -17.70
C ASP A 54 0.48 3.80 -18.12
N ASN A 55 -0.26 2.73 -17.91
CA ASN A 55 -1.68 2.66 -18.22
C ASN A 55 -2.58 2.88 -16.99
N LEU A 56 -2.05 2.61 -15.80
CA LEU A 56 -2.82 2.62 -14.55
C LEU A 56 -3.03 4.03 -14.00
N ASN A 57 -4.16 4.23 -13.32
CA ASN A 57 -4.41 5.46 -12.60
C ASN A 57 -3.75 5.39 -11.22
N TRP A 58 -2.65 6.11 -11.02
CA TRP A 58 -1.85 6.06 -9.82
C TRP A 58 -2.54 6.64 -8.57
N ILE A 59 -3.50 7.55 -8.72
CA ILE A 59 -4.33 8.03 -7.61
C ILE A 59 -5.16 6.86 -7.05
N LEU A 60 -5.78 6.07 -7.95
CA LEU A 60 -6.57 4.90 -7.55
C LEU A 60 -5.68 3.76 -7.03
N ILE A 61 -4.52 3.53 -7.64
CA ILE A 61 -3.52 2.56 -7.15
C ILE A 61 -3.09 2.92 -5.72
N SER A 62 -2.70 4.16 -5.47
CA SER A 62 -2.28 4.64 -4.14
C SER A 62 -3.36 4.47 -3.08
N ARG A 63 -4.63 4.64 -3.46
CA ARG A 63 -5.77 4.57 -2.55
C ARG A 63 -6.27 3.15 -2.30
N PHE A 64 -6.35 2.31 -3.34
CA PHE A 64 -7.09 1.04 -3.28
C PHE A 64 -6.22 -0.21 -3.29
N GLN A 65 -4.96 -0.10 -3.70
CA GLN A 65 -4.04 -1.23 -3.71
C GLN A 65 -3.16 -1.24 -2.46
N LYS A 66 -2.84 -2.45 -1.96
CA LYS A 66 -1.89 -2.61 -0.87
C LYS A 66 -0.47 -2.60 -1.45
N LEU A 67 0.30 -1.57 -1.11
CA LEU A 67 1.64 -1.36 -1.61
C LEU A 67 2.66 -1.53 -0.48
N SER A 68 3.81 -2.14 -0.80
CA SER A 68 4.94 -2.17 0.11
C SER A 68 5.73 -0.85 0.07
N GLU A 69 6.39 -0.48 1.17
CA GLU A 69 7.22 0.73 1.23
C GLU A 69 8.32 0.74 0.14
N PRO A 70 9.04 -0.36 -0.14
CA PRO A 70 9.99 -0.39 -1.26
C PRO A 70 9.34 -0.13 -2.62
N PHE A 71 8.08 -0.56 -2.82
CA PHE A 71 7.36 -0.30 -4.06
C PHE A 71 6.93 1.18 -4.15
N ILE A 72 6.42 1.76 -3.05
CA ILE A 72 6.07 3.18 -2.98
C ILE A 72 7.31 4.04 -3.24
N GLU A 73 8.45 3.67 -2.68
CA GLU A 73 9.71 4.38 -2.90
C GLU A 73 10.17 4.32 -4.37
N LYS A 74 10.11 3.14 -4.98
CA LYS A 74 10.44 2.95 -6.40
C LYS A 74 9.61 3.81 -7.34
N TYR A 75 8.33 4.04 -7.00
CA TYR A 75 7.37 4.82 -7.80
C TYR A 75 6.99 6.14 -7.12
N SER A 76 7.91 6.72 -6.38
CA SER A 76 7.68 7.92 -5.56
C SER A 76 7.30 9.18 -6.35
N ASP A 77 7.56 9.18 -7.65
CA ASP A 77 7.18 10.21 -8.63
C ASP A 77 5.78 10.00 -9.22
N LYS A 78 5.24 8.78 -9.15
CA LYS A 78 3.93 8.41 -9.72
C LYS A 78 2.81 8.30 -8.67
N VAL A 79 3.14 7.88 -7.45
CA VAL A 79 2.16 7.70 -6.39
C VAL A 79 1.54 9.03 -5.94
N ASP A 80 0.28 8.98 -5.52
CA ASP A 80 -0.38 10.09 -4.85
C ASP A 80 -0.09 10.03 -3.35
N TRP A 81 0.80 10.90 -2.88
CA TRP A 81 1.30 10.88 -1.51
C TRP A 81 0.25 11.11 -0.44
N LYS A 82 -0.82 11.85 -0.75
CA LYS A 82 -1.94 12.03 0.17
C LYS A 82 -2.68 10.72 0.39
N ASN A 83 -3.01 10.00 -0.70
CA ASN A 83 -3.63 8.68 -0.58
C ASN A 83 -2.66 7.63 0.01
N ILE A 84 -1.36 7.72 -0.27
CA ILE A 84 -0.36 6.87 0.39
C ILE A 84 -0.39 7.08 1.89
N THR A 85 -0.37 8.33 2.37
CA THR A 85 -0.43 8.63 3.81
C THR A 85 -1.74 8.15 4.44
N ASP A 86 -2.87 8.33 3.76
CA ASP A 86 -4.21 8.01 4.32
C ASP A 86 -4.52 6.51 4.30
N CYS A 87 -4.08 5.80 3.26
CA CYS A 87 -4.58 4.46 2.97
C CYS A 87 -3.54 3.33 3.16
N GLN A 88 -2.24 3.65 3.32
CA GLN A 88 -1.19 2.64 3.49
C GLN A 88 -0.72 2.59 4.96
N ARG A 89 -0.27 1.41 5.39
CA ARG A 89 0.45 1.28 6.66
C ARG A 89 1.92 1.62 6.42
N LEU A 90 2.33 2.77 6.93
CA LEU A 90 3.69 3.26 6.80
C LEU A 90 4.43 3.14 8.14
N SER A 91 5.68 2.72 8.10
CA SER A 91 6.55 2.76 9.28
C SER A 91 6.97 4.20 9.60
N GLU A 92 7.25 4.50 10.87
CA GLU A 92 7.76 5.80 11.29
C GLU A 92 9.05 6.19 10.58
N SER A 93 9.92 5.21 10.32
CA SER A 93 11.15 5.42 9.55
C SER A 93 10.88 5.84 8.11
N PHE A 94 9.86 5.27 7.48
CA PHE A 94 9.45 5.64 6.13
C PHE A 94 8.81 7.03 6.10
N ILE A 95 7.96 7.35 7.08
CA ILE A 95 7.35 8.69 7.25
C ILE A 95 8.43 9.75 7.43
N ALA A 96 9.41 9.50 8.32
CA ALA A 96 10.52 10.42 8.56
C ALA A 96 11.37 10.64 7.30
N LYS A 97 11.67 9.57 6.55
CA LYS A 97 12.43 9.63 5.30
C LYS A 97 11.74 10.47 4.23
N HIS A 98 10.42 10.39 4.14
CA HIS A 98 9.61 11.09 3.12
C HIS A 98 8.85 12.30 3.68
N SER A 99 9.37 12.90 4.73
CA SER A 99 8.80 13.98 5.51
C SER A 99 8.20 15.12 4.69
N GLU A 100 8.82 15.47 3.54
CA GLU A 100 8.36 16.57 2.67
C GLU A 100 7.20 16.20 1.74
N LYS A 101 6.88 14.90 1.63
CA LYS A 101 5.82 14.38 0.75
C LYS A 101 4.59 13.89 1.54
N ILE A 102 4.78 13.60 2.82
CA ILE A 102 3.75 13.06 3.73
C ILE A 102 2.79 14.17 4.17
N ASP A 103 1.52 13.83 4.28
CA ASP A 103 0.50 14.68 4.89
C ASP A 103 0.54 14.51 6.43
N TRP A 104 1.23 15.41 7.12
CA TRP A 104 1.44 15.36 8.57
C TRP A 104 0.14 15.47 9.36
N LYS A 105 -0.89 16.12 8.82
CA LYS A 105 -2.20 16.16 9.47
C LYS A 105 -2.85 14.78 9.51
N ILE A 106 -2.69 14.00 8.44
CA ILE A 106 -3.15 12.60 8.41
C ILE A 106 -2.31 11.74 9.35
N VAL A 107 -0.97 11.87 9.34
CA VAL A 107 -0.08 11.15 10.26
C VAL A 107 -0.48 11.39 11.72
N SER A 108 -0.85 12.62 12.08
CA SER A 108 -1.30 12.98 13.43
C SER A 108 -2.58 12.24 13.87
N THR A 109 -3.31 11.61 12.96
CA THR A 109 -4.47 10.77 13.28
C THR A 109 -4.11 9.28 13.49
N TYR A 110 -2.87 8.87 13.25
CA TYR A 110 -2.43 7.49 13.47
C TYR A 110 -2.45 7.15 14.96
N LYS A 111 -2.93 5.95 15.30
CA LYS A 111 -3.14 5.56 16.70
C LYS A 111 -1.90 5.02 17.43
N ASP A 112 -0.87 4.64 16.68
CA ASP A 112 0.25 3.85 17.20
C ASP A 112 1.60 4.55 16.95
N LEU A 113 1.66 5.89 17.04
CA LEU A 113 2.93 6.60 16.96
C LEU A 113 3.70 6.46 18.27
N SER A 114 5.01 6.19 18.17
CA SER A 114 5.88 6.16 19.35
C SER A 114 6.05 7.57 19.93
N ILE A 115 6.23 7.65 21.25
CA ILE A 115 6.49 8.93 21.95
C ILE A 115 7.73 9.61 21.37
N GLU A 116 8.79 8.82 21.12
CA GLU A 116 10.03 9.31 20.52
C GLU A 116 9.79 9.94 19.13
N PHE A 117 8.93 9.33 18.32
CA PHE A 117 8.57 9.89 17.01
C PHE A 117 7.77 11.20 17.14
N ILE A 118 6.83 11.26 18.08
CA ILE A 118 6.01 12.44 18.35
C ILE A 118 6.90 13.61 18.81
N GLU A 119 7.80 13.38 19.77
CA GLU A 119 8.75 14.39 20.27
C GLU A 119 9.63 14.93 19.15
N LYS A 120 10.21 14.02 18.36
CA LYS A 120 11.12 14.36 17.27
C LYS A 120 10.48 15.18 16.15
N HIS A 121 9.19 15.00 15.89
CA HIS A 121 8.44 15.63 14.81
C HIS A 121 7.34 16.58 15.32
N SER A 122 7.47 17.05 16.54
CA SER A 122 6.49 17.88 17.25
C SER A 122 6.10 19.16 16.51
N ASP A 123 7.03 19.72 15.72
CA ASP A 123 6.84 20.90 14.89
C ASP A 123 5.95 20.67 13.65
N LYS A 124 5.77 19.41 13.23
CA LYS A 124 5.00 19.02 12.04
C LYS A 124 3.63 18.44 12.37
N LEU A 125 3.46 17.95 13.59
CA LEU A 125 2.25 17.24 14.01
C LEU A 125 1.13 18.23 14.40
N ASP A 126 -0.11 17.84 14.07
CA ASP A 126 -1.32 18.51 14.55
C ASP A 126 -1.66 18.00 15.95
N TRP A 127 -1.39 18.82 16.98
CA TRP A 127 -1.58 18.45 18.38
C TRP A 127 -3.04 18.18 18.76
N GLY A 128 -4.00 18.81 18.05
CA GLY A 128 -5.42 18.49 18.21
C GLY A 128 -5.73 17.06 17.84
N ASN A 129 -5.19 16.57 16.72
CA ASN A 129 -5.34 15.19 16.29
C ASN A 129 -4.55 14.22 17.18
N ILE A 130 -3.32 14.56 17.57
CA ILE A 130 -2.50 13.76 18.49
C ILE A 130 -3.23 13.54 19.83
N SER A 131 -3.77 14.58 20.45
CA SER A 131 -4.48 14.48 21.73
C SER A 131 -5.72 13.60 21.66
N MET A 132 -6.37 13.50 20.51
CA MET A 132 -7.55 12.64 20.29
C MET A 132 -7.19 11.21 19.94
N SER A 133 -6.06 10.98 19.26
CA SER A 133 -5.71 9.68 18.69
C SER A 133 -4.75 8.86 19.55
N GLN A 134 -3.91 9.52 20.37
CA GLN A 134 -2.90 8.88 21.21
C GLN A 134 -3.35 8.77 22.65
N ASN A 135 -2.98 7.65 23.30
CA ASN A 135 -3.07 7.50 24.77
C ASN A 135 -1.80 8.11 25.39
N LEU A 136 -1.72 9.43 25.42
CA LEU A 136 -0.60 10.11 26.05
C LEU A 136 -0.70 10.00 27.59
N SER A 137 0.40 9.61 28.24
CA SER A 137 0.49 9.63 29.69
C SER A 137 0.55 11.06 30.23
N GLU A 138 0.07 11.29 31.48
CA GLU A 138 0.17 12.60 32.13
C GLU A 138 1.61 13.13 32.16
N THR A 139 2.59 12.24 32.30
CA THR A 139 4.03 12.57 32.30
C THR A 139 4.57 13.08 30.96
N PHE A 140 3.83 12.93 29.88
CA PHE A 140 4.20 13.44 28.56
C PHE A 140 3.71 14.89 28.35
N ILE A 141 2.72 15.32 29.15
CA ILE A 141 2.04 16.62 28.99
C ILE A 141 2.67 17.68 29.91
N GLU A 142 3.46 17.29 30.93
CA GLU A 142 4.23 18.17 31.81
C GLU A 142 5.56 18.61 31.17
#